data_b9ffe5c2f5f984a19da1d3391dd7fa91
#
_entry.id   b9ffe5c2f5f984a19da1d3391dd7fa91
#
_cell.length_a   1.000
_cell.length_b   1.000
_cell.length_c   1.000
_cell.angle_alpha   90.00
_cell.angle_beta   90.00
_cell.angle_gamma   90.00
#
_symmetry.space_group_name_H-M   'P 1'
#
loop_
_entity.id
_entity.type
_entity.pdbx_description
1 polymer ?
#
loop_
_entity_poly.entity_id
_entity_poly.type
_entity_poly.pdbx_seq_one_letter_code
_entity_poly.pdbx_strand_id
1 'polypeptide(L)'
;LIVFQDLSGNIGLLHRHCAHRRASLEYGRIEQHGIRCCYHGWHFDIDGTILDTPGEPLDSPIKTQLCQGAYPTIEYRGLVFAYLGPPEKKPPFTFFDSFNITDHELLPYSIHSPSNWLQESENSMDPFHSVFLHGRVNGPQFPGLEHFIELPVVEYFKKPEGFVYSHARRQGDLVMMRFHDHLTPNLAQNGGMFQRLDSPKLFGRTSLTKWVVPIDDTNSRKFGWRHFNDQDEVLRQGDKDEVGWEKVDFYGQTAHRSAEERISNPGDWEVWTSQGPINIHKREYLGSTDEGVVMLRSKLKKDIRNMERGKDPIQPRGTETHPFHTYGGDTVLRLPPDTSDDRLMMSIVQKDVAAIFFDADKYEDEDRVNFIVHALELKYGDNATKII
;
A
#
# COMPACT_ATOMS: atom_id res chain seq x y z
N LEU A 1 -11.94 -11.02 -14.34
CA LEU A 1 -11.38 -10.12 -15.36
C LEU A 1 -10.16 -10.75 -16.00
N ILE A 2 -9.74 -10.22 -17.16
CA ILE A 2 -8.47 -10.54 -17.82
C ILE A 2 -7.77 -9.22 -18.17
N VAL A 3 -6.51 -9.11 -17.81
CA VAL A 3 -5.62 -8.03 -18.24
C VAL A 3 -4.67 -8.56 -19.31
N PHE A 4 -4.44 -7.76 -20.35
CA PHE A 4 -3.52 -8.10 -21.42
C PHE A 4 -2.92 -6.83 -22.05
N GLN A 5 -1.79 -6.98 -22.69
CA GLN A 5 -1.22 -5.94 -23.53
C GLN A 5 -1.34 -6.38 -25.00
N ASP A 6 -1.90 -5.53 -25.86
CA ASP A 6 -1.98 -5.79 -27.30
C ASP A 6 -0.63 -5.57 -27.99
N LEU A 7 -0.53 -5.92 -29.28
CA LEU A 7 0.72 -5.75 -30.02
C LEU A 7 1.04 -4.28 -30.35
N SER A 8 0.11 -3.35 -30.12
CA SER A 8 0.34 -1.91 -30.18
C SER A 8 0.87 -1.33 -28.88
N GLY A 9 0.97 -2.15 -27.81
CA GLY A 9 1.42 -1.74 -26.49
C GLY A 9 0.32 -1.21 -25.56
N ASN A 10 -0.94 -1.21 -25.99
CA ASN A 10 -2.06 -0.76 -25.16
C ASN A 10 -2.50 -1.84 -24.19
N ILE A 11 -2.92 -1.43 -22.98
CA ILE A 11 -3.38 -2.34 -21.95
C ILE A 11 -4.90 -2.38 -21.92
N GLY A 12 -5.47 -3.58 -22.06
CA GLY A 12 -6.90 -3.84 -21.93
C GLY A 12 -7.22 -4.59 -20.63
N LEU A 13 -8.35 -4.24 -20.02
CA LEU A 13 -8.94 -5.00 -18.92
C LEU A 13 -10.40 -5.32 -19.27
N LEU A 14 -10.64 -6.58 -19.63
CA LEU A 14 -11.94 -7.02 -20.10
C LEU A 14 -12.58 -8.03 -19.12
N HIS A 15 -13.90 -8.23 -19.25
CA HIS A 15 -14.55 -9.39 -18.68
C HIS A 15 -13.89 -10.65 -19.21
N ARG A 16 -13.54 -11.58 -18.32
CA ARG A 16 -12.85 -12.82 -18.67
C ARG A 16 -13.57 -13.65 -19.72
N HIS A 17 -14.90 -13.65 -19.68
CA HIS A 17 -15.71 -14.49 -20.55
C HIS A 17 -16.21 -13.72 -21.77
N CYS A 18 -15.88 -14.22 -22.96
CA CYS A 18 -16.29 -13.70 -24.25
C CYS A 18 -17.81 -13.46 -24.32
N ALA A 19 -18.23 -12.29 -24.79
CA ALA A 19 -19.62 -11.90 -24.89
C ALA A 19 -20.45 -12.83 -25.78
N HIS A 20 -19.82 -13.54 -26.72
CA HIS A 20 -20.52 -14.48 -27.61
C HIS A 20 -21.09 -15.69 -26.85
N ARG A 21 -20.21 -16.60 -26.40
CA ARG A 21 -20.60 -17.87 -25.76
C ARG A 21 -19.76 -18.22 -24.54
N ARG A 22 -19.28 -17.23 -23.84
CA ARG A 22 -18.65 -17.37 -22.51
C ARG A 22 -17.31 -18.13 -22.48
N ALA A 23 -16.67 -18.37 -23.63
CA ALA A 23 -15.29 -18.93 -23.62
C ALA A 23 -14.34 -17.93 -22.89
N SER A 24 -13.39 -18.45 -22.12
CA SER A 24 -12.43 -17.59 -21.44
C SER A 24 -11.48 -16.94 -22.45
N LEU A 25 -11.35 -15.62 -22.37
CA LEU A 25 -10.38 -14.84 -23.17
C LEU A 25 -8.93 -15.05 -22.70
N GLU A 26 -8.72 -15.74 -21.57
CA GLU A 26 -7.39 -16.23 -21.16
C GLU A 26 -6.71 -17.08 -22.23
N TYR A 27 -7.51 -17.78 -23.04
CA TYR A 27 -7.04 -18.57 -24.19
C TYR A 27 -7.13 -17.78 -25.51
N GLY A 28 -7.39 -16.48 -25.44
CA GLY A 28 -7.48 -15.61 -26.60
C GLY A 28 -6.11 -15.36 -27.24
N ARG A 29 -6.13 -14.99 -28.51
CA ARG A 29 -4.93 -14.56 -29.24
C ARG A 29 -4.82 -13.03 -29.17
N ILE A 30 -3.67 -12.55 -28.76
CA ILE A 30 -3.33 -11.14 -28.80
C ILE A 30 -3.13 -10.71 -30.26
N GLU A 31 -3.74 -9.60 -30.64
CA GLU A 31 -3.66 -9.02 -31.97
C GLU A 31 -3.05 -7.63 -31.96
N GLN A 32 -2.91 -6.99 -33.12
CA GLN A 32 -2.38 -5.61 -33.22
C GLN A 32 -3.20 -4.63 -32.36
N HIS A 33 -4.52 -4.81 -32.36
CA HIS A 33 -5.45 -4.10 -31.50
C HIS A 33 -6.30 -5.12 -30.74
N GLY A 34 -6.18 -5.16 -29.42
CA GLY A 34 -7.00 -5.97 -28.59
C GLY A 34 -6.74 -7.49 -28.61
N ILE A 35 -7.79 -8.28 -28.35
CA ILE A 35 -7.72 -9.74 -28.18
C ILE A 35 -8.81 -10.48 -28.96
N ARG A 36 -8.43 -11.57 -29.63
CA ARG A 36 -9.34 -12.44 -30.39
C ARG A 36 -9.67 -13.70 -29.60
N CYS A 37 -10.97 -13.96 -29.43
CA CYS A 37 -11.44 -15.19 -28.79
C CYS A 37 -11.06 -16.42 -29.63
N CYS A 38 -10.46 -17.43 -28.97
CA CYS A 38 -10.02 -18.67 -29.62
C CYS A 38 -11.17 -19.53 -30.14
N TYR A 39 -12.41 -19.34 -29.63
CA TYR A 39 -13.51 -20.25 -29.92
C TYR A 39 -14.18 -19.97 -31.28
N HIS A 40 -14.61 -18.73 -31.52
CA HIS A 40 -15.29 -18.36 -32.78
C HIS A 40 -14.69 -17.13 -33.44
N GLY A 41 -13.51 -16.67 -33.00
CA GLY A 41 -12.77 -15.59 -33.64
C GLY A 41 -13.31 -14.18 -33.39
N TRP A 42 -14.28 -13.99 -32.47
CA TRP A 42 -14.71 -12.63 -32.12
C TRP A 42 -13.53 -11.83 -31.58
N HIS A 43 -13.34 -10.66 -32.13
CA HIS A 43 -12.20 -9.80 -31.84
C HIS A 43 -12.67 -8.55 -31.09
N PHE A 44 -12.06 -8.28 -29.96
CA PHE A 44 -12.41 -7.18 -29.06
C PHE A 44 -11.24 -6.23 -28.92
N ASP A 45 -11.51 -4.93 -29.00
CA ASP A 45 -10.55 -3.89 -28.64
C ASP A 45 -10.38 -3.80 -27.12
N ILE A 46 -9.40 -3.01 -26.65
CA ILE A 46 -9.13 -2.78 -25.23
C ILE A 46 -10.29 -2.15 -24.47
N ASP A 47 -11.15 -1.40 -25.15
CA ASP A 47 -12.36 -0.77 -24.61
C ASP A 47 -13.61 -1.64 -24.68
N GLY A 48 -13.47 -2.88 -25.21
CA GLY A 48 -14.56 -3.83 -25.39
C GLY A 48 -15.32 -3.69 -26.70
N THR A 49 -14.97 -2.76 -27.57
CA THR A 49 -15.55 -2.65 -28.91
C THR A 49 -15.31 -3.94 -29.70
N ILE A 50 -16.35 -4.43 -30.40
CA ILE A 50 -16.23 -5.62 -31.25
C ILE A 50 -15.68 -5.20 -32.61
N LEU A 51 -14.42 -5.54 -32.86
CA LEU A 51 -13.72 -5.22 -34.13
C LEU A 51 -14.10 -6.19 -35.24
N ASP A 52 -14.27 -7.47 -34.93
CA ASP A 52 -14.55 -8.50 -35.92
C ASP A 52 -15.41 -9.64 -35.38
N THR A 53 -16.28 -10.18 -36.24
CA THR A 53 -17.15 -11.34 -35.98
C THR A 53 -17.17 -12.26 -37.23
N PRO A 54 -16.12 -13.09 -37.43
CA PRO A 54 -15.86 -13.76 -38.75
C PRO A 54 -16.98 -14.66 -39.25
N GLY A 55 -17.82 -15.17 -38.38
CA GLY A 55 -18.93 -16.05 -38.74
C GLY A 55 -20.26 -15.33 -38.99
N GLU A 56 -20.32 -14.01 -38.83
CA GLU A 56 -21.53 -13.21 -38.99
C GLU A 56 -21.64 -12.60 -40.40
N PRO A 57 -22.86 -12.39 -40.92
CA PRO A 57 -23.07 -11.59 -42.14
C PRO A 57 -22.47 -10.18 -42.00
N LEU A 58 -22.04 -9.60 -43.14
CA LEU A 58 -21.41 -8.26 -43.14
C LEU A 58 -22.31 -7.14 -42.61
N ASP A 59 -23.63 -7.29 -42.78
CA ASP A 59 -24.68 -6.38 -42.30
C ASP A 59 -25.21 -6.72 -40.93
N SER A 60 -24.60 -7.70 -40.22
CA SER A 60 -25.02 -8.05 -38.88
C SER A 60 -24.89 -6.87 -37.93
N PRO A 61 -25.94 -6.53 -37.16
CA PRO A 61 -25.90 -5.43 -36.20
C PRO A 61 -25.12 -5.72 -34.93
N ILE A 62 -24.60 -6.93 -34.76
CA ILE A 62 -23.94 -7.40 -33.53
C ILE A 62 -22.82 -6.47 -33.09
N LYS A 63 -21.97 -6.03 -34.03
CA LYS A 63 -20.82 -5.14 -33.74
C LYS A 63 -21.23 -3.78 -33.15
N THR A 64 -22.43 -3.29 -33.49
CA THR A 64 -22.93 -2.00 -33.03
C THR A 64 -23.87 -2.08 -31.85
N GLN A 65 -24.44 -3.25 -31.57
CA GLN A 65 -25.41 -3.47 -30.50
C GLN A 65 -24.82 -4.11 -29.26
N LEU A 66 -23.67 -4.77 -29.39
CA LEU A 66 -23.00 -5.46 -28.30
C LEU A 66 -21.59 -4.92 -28.07
N CYS A 67 -21.10 -5.11 -26.85
CA CYS A 67 -19.70 -4.88 -26.50
C CYS A 67 -19.25 -5.96 -25.52
N GLN A 68 -17.96 -6.18 -25.43
CA GLN A 68 -17.34 -6.92 -24.35
C GLN A 68 -17.24 -6.00 -23.13
N GLY A 69 -17.58 -6.48 -21.94
CA GLY A 69 -17.37 -5.70 -20.72
C GLY A 69 -15.90 -5.30 -20.56
N ALA A 70 -15.64 -4.02 -20.38
CA ALA A 70 -14.30 -3.45 -20.29
C ALA A 70 -14.21 -2.42 -19.17
N TYR A 71 -13.01 -2.20 -18.66
CA TYR A 71 -12.72 -1.19 -17.66
C TYR A 71 -11.51 -0.35 -18.10
N PRO A 72 -11.58 0.99 -17.97
CA PRO A 72 -10.46 1.85 -18.33
C PRO A 72 -9.27 1.58 -17.41
N THR A 73 -8.11 1.49 -18.02
CA THR A 73 -6.83 1.24 -17.36
C THR A 73 -5.86 2.40 -17.54
N ILE A 74 -4.90 2.48 -16.64
CA ILE A 74 -3.68 3.26 -16.76
C ILE A 74 -2.51 2.44 -16.24
N GLU A 75 -1.40 2.40 -16.96
CA GLU A 75 -0.14 1.87 -16.46
C GLU A 75 0.66 3.01 -15.84
N TYR A 76 1.19 2.78 -14.65
CA TYR A 76 2.07 3.72 -14.00
C TYR A 76 3.17 2.97 -13.23
N ARG A 77 4.43 3.20 -13.62
CA ARG A 77 5.62 2.60 -13.01
C ARG A 77 5.52 1.08 -12.78
N GLY A 78 5.08 0.36 -13.81
CA GLY A 78 4.98 -1.11 -13.82
C GLY A 78 3.76 -1.69 -13.10
N LEU A 79 2.84 -0.86 -12.60
CA LEU A 79 1.53 -1.30 -12.09
C LEU A 79 0.41 -0.84 -13.02
N VAL A 80 -0.59 -1.71 -13.19
CA VAL A 80 -1.82 -1.42 -13.94
C VAL A 80 -2.92 -1.08 -12.95
N PHE A 81 -3.44 0.14 -13.07
CA PHE A 81 -4.61 0.61 -12.31
C PHE A 81 -5.85 0.56 -13.18
N ALA A 82 -6.98 0.26 -12.59
CA ALA A 82 -8.27 0.21 -13.28
C ALA A 82 -9.37 0.90 -12.48
N TYR A 83 -10.25 1.59 -13.18
CA TYR A 83 -11.45 2.13 -12.57
C TYR A 83 -12.62 1.17 -12.77
N LEU A 84 -13.15 0.61 -11.68
CA LEU A 84 -14.22 -0.39 -11.68
C LEU A 84 -15.62 0.17 -11.35
N GLY A 85 -15.74 1.49 -11.31
CA GLY A 85 -17.03 2.16 -11.04
C GLY A 85 -17.82 2.48 -12.32
N PRO A 86 -18.97 3.16 -12.16
CA PRO A 86 -19.77 3.64 -13.29
C PRO A 86 -18.95 4.59 -14.19
N PRO A 87 -18.96 4.40 -15.52
CA PRO A 87 -18.12 5.17 -16.43
C PRO A 87 -18.27 6.69 -16.31
N GLU A 88 -19.51 7.15 -16.08
CA GLU A 88 -19.85 8.57 -15.92
C GLU A 88 -19.29 9.20 -14.61
N LYS A 89 -18.87 8.37 -13.66
CA LYS A 89 -18.27 8.79 -12.40
C LYS A 89 -16.75 8.61 -12.37
N LYS A 90 -16.12 8.20 -13.46
CA LYS A 90 -14.68 7.98 -13.53
C LYS A 90 -13.91 9.25 -13.14
N PRO A 91 -13.17 9.25 -12.00
CA PRO A 91 -12.33 10.37 -11.64
C PRO A 91 -11.05 10.39 -12.51
N PRO A 92 -10.34 11.51 -12.55
CA PRO A 92 -8.94 11.50 -12.96
C PRO A 92 -8.13 10.52 -12.12
N PHE A 93 -7.05 9.99 -12.68
CA PHE A 93 -6.11 9.17 -11.90
C PHE A 93 -5.53 10.00 -10.76
N THR A 94 -5.53 9.44 -9.56
CA THR A 94 -5.02 10.13 -8.37
C THR A 94 -3.52 9.92 -8.26
N PHE A 95 -2.77 11.01 -8.34
CA PHE A 95 -1.34 11.03 -8.04
C PHE A 95 -1.14 11.30 -6.55
N PHE A 96 -0.22 10.56 -5.95
CA PHE A 96 0.25 10.78 -4.59
C PHE A 96 1.67 11.35 -4.63
N ASP A 97 2.01 12.19 -3.69
CA ASP A 97 3.35 12.77 -3.59
C ASP A 97 4.46 11.73 -3.48
N SER A 98 4.14 10.55 -2.96
CA SER A 98 5.03 9.40 -2.88
C SER A 98 5.33 8.73 -4.23
N PHE A 99 4.61 9.09 -5.31
CA PHE A 99 4.83 8.51 -6.64
C PHE A 99 6.05 9.08 -7.36
N ASN A 100 6.45 10.29 -7.02
CA ASN A 100 7.52 11.04 -7.67
C ASN A 100 8.53 11.62 -6.67
N ILE A 101 8.86 10.88 -5.62
CA ILE A 101 9.93 11.31 -4.71
C ILE A 101 11.24 11.36 -5.49
N THR A 102 11.91 12.52 -5.46
CA THR A 102 13.23 12.70 -6.06
C THR A 102 14.20 11.65 -5.52
N ASP A 103 15.02 11.09 -6.39
CA ASP A 103 16.03 10.05 -6.08
C ASP A 103 15.48 8.72 -5.57
N HIS A 104 14.16 8.48 -5.68
CA HIS A 104 13.57 7.17 -5.38
C HIS A 104 13.30 6.37 -6.66
N GLU A 105 13.81 5.14 -6.69
CA GLU A 105 13.43 4.11 -7.65
C GLU A 105 12.29 3.27 -7.08
N LEU A 106 11.17 3.19 -7.81
CA LEU A 106 10.00 2.41 -7.43
C LEU A 106 10.00 1.09 -8.18
N LEU A 107 10.20 -0.02 -7.45
CA LEU A 107 10.16 -1.36 -8.01
C LEU A 107 8.81 -2.02 -7.71
N PRO A 108 8.03 -2.39 -8.75
CA PRO A 108 6.74 -3.01 -8.57
C PRO A 108 6.87 -4.45 -8.07
N TYR A 109 5.97 -4.84 -7.17
CA TYR A 109 5.86 -6.22 -6.69
C TYR A 109 4.40 -6.63 -6.53
N SER A 110 4.17 -7.94 -6.44
CA SER A 110 2.84 -8.51 -6.20
C SER A 110 2.94 -9.83 -5.47
N ILE A 111 2.07 -10.02 -4.47
CA ILE A 111 2.05 -11.21 -3.61
C ILE A 111 0.60 -11.70 -3.47
N HIS A 112 0.38 -12.99 -3.68
CA HIS A 112 -0.91 -13.64 -3.45
C HIS A 112 -1.05 -14.09 -1.99
N SER A 113 -2.24 -13.87 -1.42
CA SER A 113 -2.65 -14.36 -0.09
C SER A 113 -3.96 -15.15 -0.19
N PRO A 114 -4.00 -16.43 0.23
CA PRO A 114 -5.22 -17.22 0.27
C PRO A 114 -6.07 -16.87 1.51
N SER A 115 -6.38 -15.59 1.66
CA SER A 115 -7.17 -15.02 2.75
C SER A 115 -7.90 -13.77 2.30
N ASN A 116 -8.94 -13.41 3.05
CA ASN A 116 -9.67 -12.17 2.80
C ASN A 116 -8.75 -10.95 2.94
N TRP A 117 -8.89 -10.00 2.02
CA TRP A 117 -8.09 -8.77 1.95
C TRP A 117 -8.08 -7.95 3.25
N LEU A 118 -9.17 -8.01 4.03
CA LEU A 118 -9.29 -7.24 5.26
C LEU A 118 -8.27 -7.69 6.33
N GLN A 119 -8.00 -9.00 6.44
CA GLN A 119 -7.03 -9.54 7.39
C GLN A 119 -5.63 -8.94 7.17
N GLU A 120 -5.22 -8.86 5.91
CA GLU A 120 -3.94 -8.24 5.54
C GLU A 120 -3.97 -6.72 5.72
N SER A 121 -5.10 -6.06 5.43
CA SER A 121 -5.25 -4.61 5.64
C SER A 121 -5.22 -4.24 7.12
N GLU A 122 -5.80 -5.07 7.99
CA GLU A 122 -5.77 -4.91 9.44
C GLU A 122 -4.37 -5.00 10.02
N ASN A 123 -3.52 -5.90 9.50
CA ASN A 123 -2.11 -5.97 9.87
C ASN A 123 -1.39 -4.63 9.64
N SER A 124 -1.76 -3.89 8.59
CA SER A 124 -1.18 -2.56 8.31
C SER A 124 -1.61 -1.47 9.30
N MET A 125 -2.59 -1.75 10.19
CA MET A 125 -3.07 -0.83 11.25
C MET A 125 -2.64 -1.28 12.65
N ASP A 126 -1.85 -2.35 12.74
CA ASP A 126 -1.34 -2.90 14.00
C ASP A 126 0.19 -2.76 14.12
N PRO A 127 0.71 -1.75 14.82
CA PRO A 127 2.15 -1.63 15.06
C PRO A 127 2.69 -2.55 16.17
N PHE A 128 1.81 -3.19 16.96
CA PHE A 128 2.25 -3.98 18.12
C PHE A 128 2.78 -5.35 17.73
N HIS A 129 2.23 -6.00 16.69
CA HIS A 129 2.74 -7.30 16.23
C HIS A 129 4.22 -7.25 15.85
N SER A 130 4.70 -6.10 15.36
CA SER A 130 6.09 -5.95 14.91
C SER A 130 7.12 -6.25 16.00
N VAL A 131 6.78 -6.03 17.27
CA VAL A 131 7.68 -6.30 18.41
C VAL A 131 7.88 -7.80 18.60
N PHE A 132 6.81 -8.57 18.49
CA PHE A 132 6.85 -10.02 18.75
C PHE A 132 7.19 -10.78 17.48
N LEU A 133 6.38 -10.63 16.44
CA LEU A 133 6.53 -11.37 15.20
C LEU A 133 7.86 -11.09 14.50
N HIS A 134 8.22 -9.82 14.37
CA HIS A 134 9.41 -9.43 13.61
C HIS A 134 10.66 -9.23 14.46
N GLY A 135 10.52 -9.04 15.78
CA GLY A 135 11.65 -8.69 16.64
C GLY A 135 12.04 -9.75 17.67
N ARG A 136 11.07 -10.37 18.36
CA ARG A 136 11.34 -11.20 19.55
C ARG A 136 11.25 -12.69 19.33
N VAL A 137 10.37 -13.17 18.46
CA VAL A 137 10.07 -14.62 18.39
C VAL A 137 11.28 -15.41 17.90
N ASN A 138 11.90 -15.02 16.81
CA ASN A 138 13.06 -15.71 16.24
C ASN A 138 14.21 -14.76 15.86
N GLY A 139 14.28 -13.60 16.53
CA GLY A 139 15.20 -12.54 16.19
C GLY A 139 14.66 -11.60 15.10
N PRO A 140 15.42 -10.55 14.75
CA PRO A 140 14.97 -9.54 13.80
C PRO A 140 14.81 -10.11 12.39
N GLN A 141 13.60 -9.95 11.83
CA GLN A 141 13.27 -10.42 10.48
C GLN A 141 13.63 -9.40 9.39
N PHE A 142 13.87 -8.14 9.77
CA PHE A 142 14.26 -7.07 8.86
C PHE A 142 15.50 -6.36 9.40
N PRO A 143 16.35 -5.81 8.53
CA PRO A 143 17.44 -4.94 8.97
C PRO A 143 16.93 -3.76 9.80
N GLY A 144 17.60 -3.45 10.92
CA GLY A 144 17.20 -2.35 11.81
C GLY A 144 16.12 -2.70 12.84
N LEU A 145 15.53 -3.89 12.80
CA LEU A 145 14.53 -4.33 13.80
C LEU A 145 15.13 -4.79 15.15
N GLU A 146 16.43 -4.96 15.23
CA GLU A 146 17.14 -5.21 16.50
C GLU A 146 16.81 -4.18 17.58
N HIS A 147 16.29 -3.02 17.17
CA HIS A 147 15.90 -1.92 18.03
C HIS A 147 14.39 -1.88 18.33
N PHE A 148 13.59 -2.76 17.69
CA PHE A 148 12.14 -2.82 17.84
C PHE A 148 11.66 -3.78 18.94
N ILE A 149 12.47 -3.95 19.97
CA ILE A 149 12.18 -4.89 21.07
C ILE A 149 11.23 -4.33 22.13
N GLU A 150 11.00 -3.00 22.13
CA GLU A 150 10.10 -2.34 23.07
C GLU A 150 8.72 -2.10 22.45
N LEU A 151 7.69 -2.18 23.32
CA LEU A 151 6.32 -1.85 22.91
C LEU A 151 6.22 -0.37 22.52
N PRO A 152 5.68 -0.05 21.36
CA PRO A 152 5.59 1.33 20.91
C PRO A 152 4.60 2.17 21.75
N VAL A 153 4.80 3.48 21.72
CA VAL A 153 3.74 4.45 21.97
C VAL A 153 3.11 4.77 20.63
N VAL A 154 1.79 4.66 20.51
CA VAL A 154 1.08 4.80 19.23
C VAL A 154 0.12 5.97 19.29
N GLU A 155 0.10 6.78 18.24
CA GLU A 155 -0.85 7.87 18.05
C GLU A 155 -1.56 7.74 16.70
N TYR A 156 -2.89 7.85 16.70
CA TYR A 156 -3.73 7.76 15.51
C TYR A 156 -4.34 9.11 15.15
N PHE A 157 -4.24 9.50 13.89
CA PHE A 157 -4.79 10.74 13.33
C PHE A 157 -5.83 10.40 12.26
N LYS A 158 -7.07 10.84 12.47
CA LYS A 158 -8.17 10.60 11.52
C LYS A 158 -8.14 11.65 10.42
N LYS A 159 -8.20 11.19 9.18
CA LYS A 159 -8.38 12.01 7.97
C LYS A 159 -9.68 11.59 7.28
N PRO A 160 -10.28 12.45 6.44
CA PRO A 160 -11.48 12.08 5.69
C PRO A 160 -11.29 10.83 4.83
N GLU A 161 -10.12 10.67 4.22
CA GLU A 161 -9.74 9.59 3.30
C GLU A 161 -9.28 8.33 4.03
N GLY A 162 -8.94 8.42 5.32
CA GLY A 162 -8.41 7.28 6.06
C GLY A 162 -7.76 7.65 7.37
N PHE A 163 -6.55 7.15 7.60
CA PHE A 163 -5.82 7.33 8.85
C PHE A 163 -4.35 7.60 8.56
N VAL A 164 -3.75 8.44 9.37
CA VAL A 164 -2.31 8.48 9.61
C VAL A 164 -2.09 7.95 11.01
N TYR A 165 -1.12 7.12 11.22
CA TYR A 165 -0.69 6.78 12.58
C TYR A 165 0.82 6.85 12.70
N SER A 166 1.29 7.15 13.89
CA SER A 166 2.71 7.06 14.22
C SER A 166 2.91 6.11 15.37
N HIS A 167 4.08 5.50 15.41
CA HIS A 167 4.54 4.74 16.55
C HIS A 167 5.97 5.12 16.91
N ALA A 168 6.17 5.45 18.17
CA ALA A 168 7.46 5.84 18.73
C ALA A 168 8.05 4.75 19.60
N ARG A 169 9.37 4.62 19.55
CA ARG A 169 10.16 3.75 20.42
C ARG A 169 11.36 4.48 20.94
N ARG A 170 11.74 4.14 22.17
CA ARG A 170 12.93 4.67 22.85
C ARG A 170 14.14 3.79 22.53
N GLN A 171 15.25 4.45 22.23
CA GLN A 171 16.54 3.80 22.17
C GLN A 171 17.61 4.72 22.77
N GLY A 172 17.98 4.45 24.03
CA GLY A 172 18.86 5.32 24.77
C GLY A 172 18.30 6.73 24.87
N ASP A 173 19.02 7.73 24.37
CA ASP A 173 18.60 9.13 24.28
C ASP A 173 17.86 9.49 22.97
N LEU A 174 17.59 8.52 22.12
CA LEU A 174 16.86 8.70 20.85
C LEU A 174 15.39 8.28 20.97
N VAL A 175 14.53 9.02 20.31
CA VAL A 175 13.14 8.66 20.03
C VAL A 175 12.99 8.44 18.52
N MET A 176 12.73 7.21 18.13
CA MET A 176 12.42 6.83 16.75
C MET A 176 10.92 6.86 16.53
N MET A 177 10.47 7.59 15.52
CA MET A 177 9.06 7.69 15.13
C MET A 177 8.90 7.27 13.69
N ARG A 178 7.95 6.37 13.43
CA ARG A 178 7.54 5.99 12.08
C ARG A 178 6.10 6.39 11.86
N PHE A 179 5.86 7.01 10.72
CA PHE A 179 4.55 7.42 10.27
C PHE A 179 4.07 6.52 9.13
N HIS A 180 2.80 6.19 9.16
CA HIS A 180 2.15 5.31 8.21
C HIS A 180 0.85 5.94 7.74
N ASP A 181 0.55 5.81 6.47
CA ASP A 181 -0.78 6.09 5.93
C ASP A 181 -1.56 4.79 5.77
N HIS A 182 -2.85 4.87 6.04
CA HIS A 182 -3.83 3.89 5.62
C HIS A 182 -5.04 4.61 5.02
N LEU A 183 -5.05 4.71 3.71
CA LEU A 183 -6.15 5.35 2.96
C LEU A 183 -7.15 4.29 2.55
N THR A 184 -8.40 4.51 2.95
CA THR A 184 -9.47 3.55 2.66
C THR A 184 -9.84 3.56 1.17
N PRO A 185 -10.16 2.39 0.57
CA PRO A 185 -10.34 1.13 1.30
C PRO A 185 -9.05 0.36 1.60
N ASN A 186 -7.97 0.48 0.84
CA ASN A 186 -6.94 -0.56 0.81
C ASN A 186 -5.51 -0.10 0.49
N LEU A 187 -5.23 1.21 0.46
CA LEU A 187 -3.86 1.71 0.30
C LEU A 187 -3.19 1.87 1.65
N ALA A 188 -1.97 1.38 1.79
CA ALA A 188 -1.12 1.65 2.94
C ALA A 188 0.30 2.06 2.50
N GLN A 189 0.90 2.97 3.29
CA GLN A 189 2.29 3.37 3.12
C GLN A 189 3.04 3.23 4.44
N ASN A 190 4.28 2.81 4.35
CA ASN A 190 5.14 2.59 5.50
C ASN A 190 6.38 3.48 5.39
N GLY A 191 6.72 4.15 6.49
CA GLY A 191 8.01 4.85 6.61
C GLY A 191 9.20 3.90 6.54
N GLY A 192 10.37 4.43 6.27
CA GLY A 192 11.62 3.67 6.23
C GLY A 192 11.96 3.03 7.57
N MET A 193 12.71 1.92 7.52
CA MET A 193 13.25 1.24 8.71
C MET A 193 14.77 1.12 8.65
N PHE A 194 15.39 1.75 7.67
CA PHE A 194 16.75 1.43 7.24
C PHE A 194 17.80 2.35 7.83
N GLN A 195 17.45 3.05 8.91
CA GLN A 195 18.38 3.96 9.54
C GLN A 195 19.32 3.24 10.51
N ARG A 196 20.60 3.56 10.39
CA ARG A 196 21.54 3.38 11.49
C ARG A 196 21.18 4.38 12.57
N LEU A 197 21.25 3.96 13.84
CA LEU A 197 21.03 4.86 14.96
C LEU A 197 22.20 5.80 15.21
N ASP A 198 23.35 5.50 14.62
CA ASP A 198 24.53 6.35 14.63
C ASP A 198 24.50 7.44 13.51
N SER A 199 23.51 7.36 12.62
CA SER A 199 23.30 8.30 11.52
C SER A 199 21.84 8.72 11.40
N PRO A 200 21.31 9.43 12.37
CA PRO A 200 19.91 9.78 12.39
C PRO A 200 19.53 10.76 11.29
N LYS A 201 18.39 10.52 10.71
CA LYS A 201 17.76 11.27 9.63
C LYS A 201 16.58 12.04 10.21
N LEU A 202 16.56 13.37 10.07
CA LEU A 202 15.47 14.18 10.60
C LEU A 202 14.13 13.83 9.98
N PHE A 203 14.14 13.54 8.68
CA PHE A 203 12.94 13.17 7.95
C PHE A 203 13.29 12.20 6.82
N GLY A 204 12.66 11.02 6.86
CA GLY A 204 12.66 10.05 5.78
C GLY A 204 11.28 9.95 5.15
N ARG A 205 11.25 9.66 3.85
CA ARG A 205 10.02 9.42 3.09
C ARG A 205 9.61 7.95 3.17
N THR A 206 8.45 7.62 2.59
CA THR A 206 7.95 6.26 2.54
C THR A 206 8.93 5.32 1.82
N SER A 207 9.06 4.10 2.33
CA SER A 207 9.86 3.03 1.72
C SER A 207 9.01 1.95 1.05
N LEU A 208 7.70 1.97 1.28
CA LEU A 208 6.76 0.99 0.78
C LEU A 208 5.39 1.64 0.56
N THR A 209 4.85 1.47 -0.64
CA THR A 209 3.47 1.81 -1.00
C THR A 209 2.78 0.55 -1.48
N LYS A 210 1.61 0.21 -0.93
CA LYS A 210 0.92 -1.04 -1.25
C LYS A 210 -0.60 -0.88 -1.27
N TRP A 211 -1.24 -1.69 -2.13
CA TRP A 211 -2.69 -1.90 -2.17
C TRP A 211 -2.99 -3.37 -1.95
N VAL A 212 -3.92 -3.67 -1.04
CA VAL A 212 -4.43 -5.02 -0.85
C VAL A 212 -5.73 -5.15 -1.63
N VAL A 213 -5.72 -5.89 -2.72
CA VAL A 213 -6.82 -5.98 -3.67
C VAL A 213 -7.53 -7.31 -3.53
N PRO A 214 -8.85 -7.35 -3.26
CA PRO A 214 -9.61 -8.59 -3.22
C PRO A 214 -9.67 -9.23 -4.62
N ILE A 215 -9.41 -10.54 -4.69
CA ILE A 215 -9.69 -11.37 -5.87
C ILE A 215 -11.11 -11.93 -5.73
N ASP A 216 -11.42 -12.44 -4.53
CA ASP A 216 -12.72 -12.91 -4.08
C ASP A 216 -12.79 -12.82 -2.54
N ASP A 217 -13.80 -13.42 -1.92
CA ASP A 217 -13.99 -13.36 -0.46
C ASP A 217 -12.88 -14.08 0.34
N THR A 218 -12.14 -14.97 -0.28
CA THR A 218 -11.15 -15.85 0.37
C THR A 218 -9.73 -15.70 -0.18
N ASN A 219 -9.54 -14.84 -1.16
CA ASN A 219 -8.25 -14.59 -1.78
C ASN A 219 -8.04 -13.09 -2.02
N SER A 220 -6.85 -12.65 -1.78
CA SER A 220 -6.40 -11.29 -2.06
C SER A 220 -5.04 -11.26 -2.75
N ARG A 221 -4.72 -10.13 -3.33
CA ARG A 221 -3.41 -9.87 -3.89
C ARG A 221 -2.93 -8.49 -3.48
N LYS A 222 -1.76 -8.46 -2.90
CA LYS A 222 -1.02 -7.22 -2.65
C LYS A 222 -0.32 -6.82 -3.94
N PHE A 223 -0.49 -5.56 -4.33
CA PHE A 223 0.32 -4.88 -5.32
C PHE A 223 1.00 -3.70 -4.65
N GLY A 224 2.22 -3.38 -5.04
CA GLY A 224 2.90 -2.24 -4.44
C GLY A 224 4.19 -1.88 -5.12
N TRP A 225 4.80 -0.83 -4.60
CA TRP A 225 6.17 -0.45 -4.91
C TRP A 225 7.02 -0.52 -3.66
N ARG A 226 8.18 -1.13 -3.82
CA ARG A 226 9.31 -0.94 -2.93
C ARG A 226 10.06 0.29 -3.40
N HIS A 227 10.34 1.23 -2.48
CA HIS A 227 11.08 2.45 -2.78
C HIS A 227 12.53 2.26 -2.38
N PHE A 228 13.44 2.43 -3.32
CA PHE A 228 14.88 2.41 -3.10
C PHE A 228 15.45 3.79 -3.37
N ASN A 229 16.43 4.22 -2.59
CA ASN A 229 17.08 5.52 -2.75
C ASN A 229 18.54 5.44 -2.32
N ASP A 230 19.36 6.43 -2.73
CA ASP A 230 20.78 6.48 -2.41
C ASP A 230 21.10 7.19 -1.07
N GLN A 231 20.08 7.78 -0.42
CA GLN A 231 20.25 8.49 0.84
C GLN A 231 20.15 7.55 2.06
N ASP A 232 19.42 6.46 1.95
CA ASP A 232 19.38 5.42 2.96
C ASP A 232 20.57 4.47 2.79
N GLU A 233 20.99 3.83 3.89
CA GLU A 233 22.11 2.89 3.82
C GLU A 233 21.79 1.73 2.89
N VAL A 234 22.52 1.60 1.79
CA VAL A 234 22.29 0.61 0.72
C VAL A 234 22.16 -0.82 1.26
N LEU A 235 23.02 -1.20 2.21
CA LEU A 235 22.98 -2.55 2.82
C LEU A 235 21.73 -2.83 3.67
N ARG A 236 20.96 -1.81 4.00
CA ARG A 236 19.75 -1.94 4.84
C ARG A 236 18.45 -1.77 4.05
N GLN A 237 18.51 -1.32 2.82
CA GLN A 237 17.32 -1.16 1.99
C GLN A 237 16.77 -2.48 1.45
N GLY A 238 17.54 -3.55 1.51
CA GLY A 238 17.22 -4.84 0.93
C GLY A 238 17.80 -5.03 -0.48
N ASP A 239 17.37 -6.07 -1.17
CA ASP A 239 17.88 -6.47 -2.49
C ASP A 239 16.83 -6.17 -3.58
N LYS A 240 17.18 -5.32 -4.54
CA LYS A 240 16.33 -4.98 -5.69
C LYS A 240 15.93 -6.21 -6.51
N ASP A 241 16.83 -7.20 -6.64
CA ASP A 241 16.58 -8.42 -7.39
C ASP A 241 15.57 -9.36 -6.70
N GLU A 242 15.31 -9.15 -5.41
CA GLU A 242 14.29 -9.85 -4.63
C GLU A 242 12.92 -9.15 -4.64
N VAL A 243 12.71 -8.15 -5.51
CA VAL A 243 11.42 -7.46 -5.67
C VAL A 243 10.79 -7.80 -7.01
N GLY A 244 9.51 -8.20 -7.00
CA GLY A 244 8.81 -8.54 -8.24
C GLY A 244 7.56 -9.40 -8.06
N TRP A 245 7.26 -10.22 -9.06
CA TRP A 245 6.12 -11.14 -9.03
C TRP A 245 6.35 -12.26 -7.99
N GLU A 246 5.44 -12.36 -7.02
CA GLU A 246 5.48 -13.32 -5.90
C GLU A 246 6.76 -13.20 -5.05
N LYS A 247 7.44 -12.07 -5.08
CA LYS A 247 8.63 -11.84 -4.26
C LYS A 247 8.74 -10.38 -3.81
N VAL A 248 9.30 -10.20 -2.64
CA VAL A 248 9.69 -8.92 -2.05
C VAL A 248 10.84 -9.15 -1.09
N ASP A 249 11.71 -8.18 -0.95
CA ASP A 249 12.95 -8.23 -0.18
C ASP A 249 12.76 -8.34 1.35
N PHE A 250 11.54 -8.51 1.83
CA PHE A 250 11.24 -8.68 3.25
C PHE A 250 10.97 -10.14 3.59
N TYR A 251 11.66 -10.64 4.61
CA TYR A 251 11.40 -11.97 5.12
C TYR A 251 9.96 -12.14 5.61
N GLY A 252 9.37 -13.29 5.35
CA GLY A 252 8.04 -13.64 5.86
C GLY A 252 6.86 -13.00 5.15
N GLN A 253 7.08 -12.39 3.98
CA GLN A 253 6.03 -11.71 3.22
C GLN A 253 5.41 -12.56 2.11
N THR A 254 5.97 -13.76 1.84
CA THR A 254 5.53 -14.66 0.76
C THR A 254 5.36 -16.09 1.22
N ALA A 255 4.62 -16.89 0.45
CA ALA A 255 4.47 -18.33 0.64
C ALA A 255 5.72 -19.15 0.23
N HIS A 256 6.69 -18.54 -0.45
CA HIS A 256 7.84 -19.23 -1.06
C HIS A 256 8.93 -19.57 -0.06
N ARG A 257 8.55 -20.32 0.96
CA ARG A 257 9.44 -20.84 2.01
C ARG A 257 9.06 -22.27 2.31
N SER A 258 10.01 -23.09 2.77
CA SER A 258 9.72 -24.46 3.21
C SER A 258 8.70 -24.47 4.36
N ALA A 259 7.98 -25.55 4.54
CA ALA A 259 7.06 -25.70 5.68
C ALA A 259 7.78 -25.58 7.02
N GLU A 260 9.02 -26.09 7.11
CA GLU A 260 9.85 -25.99 8.30
C GLU A 260 10.23 -24.54 8.64
N GLU A 261 10.65 -23.75 7.64
CA GLU A 261 10.95 -22.32 7.84
C GLU A 261 9.72 -21.54 8.27
N ARG A 262 8.56 -21.77 7.66
CA ARG A 262 7.32 -21.09 8.01
C ARG A 262 6.84 -21.40 9.42
N ILE A 263 7.08 -22.62 9.90
CA ILE A 263 6.72 -23.02 11.27
C ILE A 263 7.75 -22.47 12.27
N SER A 264 9.02 -22.55 11.96
CA SER A 264 10.10 -22.14 12.88
C SER A 264 10.27 -20.62 12.94
N ASN A 265 10.00 -19.91 11.85
CA ASN A 265 10.12 -18.45 11.77
C ASN A 265 8.97 -17.85 10.92
N PRO A 266 7.74 -17.83 11.47
CA PRO A 266 6.59 -17.28 10.78
C PRO A 266 6.76 -15.78 10.52
N GLY A 267 6.24 -15.31 9.39
CA GLY A 267 6.16 -13.90 9.07
C GLY A 267 4.71 -13.43 8.96
N ASP A 268 4.51 -12.24 8.43
CA ASP A 268 3.19 -11.64 8.24
C ASP A 268 2.26 -12.54 7.42
N TRP A 269 2.79 -13.13 6.33
CA TRP A 269 2.02 -13.98 5.42
C TRP A 269 1.39 -15.17 6.16
N GLU A 270 2.15 -15.86 7.03
CA GLU A 270 1.64 -16.95 7.85
C GLU A 270 0.59 -16.48 8.84
N VAL A 271 0.80 -15.30 9.45
CA VAL A 271 -0.10 -14.80 10.50
C VAL A 271 -1.47 -14.50 9.92
N TRP A 272 -1.59 -13.67 8.89
CA TRP A 272 -2.92 -13.34 8.36
C TRP A 272 -3.58 -14.51 7.62
N THR A 273 -2.81 -15.40 6.96
CA THR A 273 -3.39 -16.58 6.30
C THR A 273 -3.85 -17.65 7.29
N SER A 274 -3.16 -17.78 8.44
CA SER A 274 -3.52 -18.75 9.49
C SER A 274 -4.80 -18.41 10.24
N GLN A 275 -5.30 -17.16 10.14
CA GLN A 275 -6.62 -16.79 10.67
C GLN A 275 -7.77 -17.45 9.90
N GLY A 276 -7.45 -18.14 8.80
CA GLY A 276 -8.38 -18.79 7.89
C GLY A 276 -8.73 -17.94 6.67
N PRO A 277 -9.44 -18.52 5.69
CA PRO A 277 -9.82 -17.80 4.46
C PRO A 277 -10.62 -16.53 4.74
N ILE A 278 -11.50 -16.57 5.73
CA ILE A 278 -12.26 -15.42 6.26
C ILE A 278 -12.21 -15.52 7.78
N ASN A 279 -11.61 -14.52 8.42
CA ASN A 279 -11.55 -14.45 9.88
C ASN A 279 -12.95 -14.29 10.49
N ILE A 280 -13.23 -15.03 11.56
CA ILE A 280 -14.51 -15.02 12.25
C ILE A 280 -14.48 -14.00 13.38
N HIS A 281 -14.80 -12.74 13.08
CA HIS A 281 -14.72 -11.60 14.00
C HIS A 281 -15.42 -11.82 15.36
N LYS A 282 -16.53 -12.57 15.38
CA LYS A 282 -17.24 -12.90 16.65
C LYS A 282 -16.46 -13.80 17.61
N ARG A 283 -15.32 -14.36 17.17
CA ARG A 283 -14.44 -15.20 18.00
C ARG A 283 -13.19 -14.45 18.44
N GLU A 284 -13.05 -13.20 18.05
CA GLU A 284 -11.93 -12.34 18.47
C GLU A 284 -12.23 -11.67 19.81
N TYR A 285 -11.18 -11.33 20.52
CA TYR A 285 -11.20 -10.56 21.77
C TYR A 285 -10.24 -9.39 21.62
N LEU A 286 -10.76 -8.27 21.06
CA LEU A 286 -9.96 -7.10 20.80
C LEU A 286 -9.66 -6.34 22.10
N GLY A 287 -8.40 -5.96 22.28
CA GLY A 287 -7.90 -5.17 23.40
C GLY A 287 -7.61 -3.72 23.01
N SER A 288 -7.01 -2.96 23.91
CA SER A 288 -6.61 -1.56 23.68
C SER A 288 -5.51 -1.43 22.60
N THR A 289 -4.70 -2.45 22.39
CA THR A 289 -3.67 -2.49 21.35
C THR A 289 -4.23 -2.62 19.94
N ASP A 290 -5.51 -3.03 19.81
CA ASP A 290 -6.19 -3.22 18.53
C ASP A 290 -6.99 -1.98 18.08
N GLU A 291 -6.72 -0.80 18.68
CA GLU A 291 -7.43 0.44 18.35
C GLU A 291 -7.42 0.72 16.84
N GLY A 292 -6.29 0.55 16.17
CA GLY A 292 -6.16 0.74 14.73
C GLY A 292 -7.08 -0.17 13.91
N VAL A 293 -7.18 -1.45 14.29
CA VAL A 293 -8.09 -2.44 13.67
C VAL A 293 -9.54 -2.02 13.86
N VAL A 294 -9.92 -1.62 15.09
CA VAL A 294 -11.27 -1.15 15.40
C VAL A 294 -11.64 0.10 14.60
N MET A 295 -10.69 1.04 14.46
CA MET A 295 -10.88 2.26 13.67
C MET A 295 -11.09 1.95 12.20
N LEU A 296 -10.27 1.10 11.60
CA LEU A 296 -10.39 0.67 10.19
C LEU A 296 -11.77 0.02 9.94
N ARG A 297 -12.13 -0.98 10.74
CA ARG A 297 -13.44 -1.66 10.63
C ARG A 297 -14.61 -0.68 10.76
N SER A 298 -14.51 0.27 11.67
CA SER A 298 -15.55 1.28 11.90
C SER A 298 -15.71 2.21 10.70
N LYS A 299 -14.59 2.66 10.11
CA LYS A 299 -14.58 3.50 8.90
C LYS A 299 -15.18 2.76 7.71
N LEU A 300 -14.73 1.53 7.43
CA LEU A 300 -15.23 0.72 6.32
C LEU A 300 -16.74 0.47 6.45
N LYS A 301 -17.22 0.09 7.64
CA LYS A 301 -18.67 -0.08 7.90
C LYS A 301 -19.45 1.21 7.68
N LYS A 302 -18.90 2.36 8.07
CA LYS A 302 -19.51 3.68 7.84
C LYS A 302 -19.57 4.00 6.36
N ASP A 303 -18.50 3.75 5.63
CA ASP A 303 -18.42 4.03 4.20
C ASP A 303 -19.39 3.14 3.39
N ILE A 304 -19.47 1.84 3.71
CA ILE A 304 -20.46 0.92 3.12
C ILE A 304 -21.90 1.44 3.35
N ARG A 305 -22.26 1.80 4.60
CA ARG A 305 -23.59 2.34 4.90
C ARG A 305 -23.87 3.66 4.17
N ASN A 306 -22.86 4.49 3.94
CA ASN A 306 -23.00 5.71 3.16
C ASN A 306 -23.28 5.40 1.69
N MET A 307 -22.55 4.42 1.11
CA MET A 307 -22.77 3.96 -0.26
C MET A 307 -24.17 3.38 -0.47
N GLU A 308 -24.67 2.58 0.48
CA GLU A 308 -26.05 2.07 0.47
C GLU A 308 -27.11 3.20 0.45
N ARG A 309 -26.76 4.39 0.96
CA ARG A 309 -27.59 5.61 0.94
C ARG A 309 -27.29 6.53 -0.24
N GLY A 310 -26.54 6.06 -1.24
CA GLY A 310 -26.18 6.80 -2.44
C GLY A 310 -25.12 7.89 -2.23
N LYS A 311 -24.35 7.84 -1.14
CA LYS A 311 -23.23 8.76 -0.88
C LYS A 311 -21.93 8.07 -1.26
N ASP A 312 -21.21 8.65 -2.19
CA ASP A 312 -19.89 8.16 -2.56
C ASP A 312 -18.90 8.28 -1.38
N PRO A 313 -17.97 7.32 -1.20
CA PRO A 313 -16.93 7.42 -0.19
C PRO A 313 -15.97 8.57 -0.52
N ILE A 314 -15.40 9.19 0.50
CA ILE A 314 -14.36 10.19 0.31
C ILE A 314 -13.11 9.46 -0.16
N GLN A 315 -12.61 9.88 -1.33
CA GLN A 315 -11.40 9.33 -1.95
C GLN A 315 -10.31 10.41 -1.99
N PRO A 316 -9.04 10.02 -1.86
CA PRO A 316 -7.94 10.93 -2.11
C PRO A 316 -8.01 11.46 -3.54
N ARG A 317 -7.68 12.71 -3.74
CA ARG A 317 -7.65 13.36 -5.06
C ARG A 317 -6.38 14.16 -5.20
N GLY A 318 -5.58 13.84 -6.18
CA GLY A 318 -4.36 14.54 -6.53
C GLY A 318 -4.14 14.51 -8.04
N THR A 319 -3.50 15.52 -8.56
CA THR A 319 -3.04 15.59 -9.95
C THR A 319 -1.53 15.42 -9.98
N GLU A 320 -0.95 15.29 -11.17
CA GLU A 320 0.49 15.19 -11.32
C GLU A 320 1.23 16.44 -10.80
N THR A 321 0.61 17.62 -10.95
CA THR A 321 1.18 18.91 -10.50
C THR A 321 0.79 19.30 -9.07
N HIS A 322 -0.26 18.70 -8.52
CA HIS A 322 -0.72 18.88 -7.14
C HIS A 322 -1.13 17.52 -6.60
N PRO A 323 -0.15 16.68 -6.23
CA PRO A 323 -0.42 15.33 -5.76
C PRO A 323 -1.12 15.34 -4.40
N PHE A 324 -1.83 14.27 -4.09
CA PHE A 324 -2.37 14.06 -2.75
C PHE A 324 -1.21 13.79 -1.79
N HIS A 325 -1.12 14.58 -0.72
CA HIS A 325 -0.05 14.43 0.26
C HIS A 325 -0.25 13.20 1.14
N THR A 326 0.81 12.45 1.31
CA THR A 326 0.93 11.32 2.22
C THR A 326 1.99 11.60 3.28
N TYR A 327 1.95 10.85 4.38
CA TYR A 327 2.75 11.14 5.57
C TYR A 327 3.64 9.96 5.96
N GLY A 328 3.62 8.90 5.18
CA GLY A 328 4.53 7.76 5.36
C GLY A 328 5.97 8.22 5.38
N GLY A 329 6.66 7.96 6.48
CA GLY A 329 8.01 8.44 6.70
C GLY A 329 8.52 8.10 8.07
N ASP A 330 9.70 8.61 8.40
CA ASP A 330 10.31 8.39 9.70
C ASP A 330 11.09 9.62 10.17
N THR A 331 11.21 9.75 11.47
CA THR A 331 11.94 10.80 12.16
C THR A 331 12.64 10.21 13.38
N VAL A 332 13.90 10.57 13.59
CA VAL A 332 14.66 10.21 14.77
C VAL A 332 15.14 11.48 15.46
N LEU A 333 14.74 11.69 16.71
CA LEU A 333 15.10 12.84 17.51
C LEU A 333 15.93 12.41 18.72
N ARG A 334 16.97 13.20 19.06
CA ARG A 334 17.73 13.03 20.27
C ARG A 334 17.01 13.74 21.43
N LEU A 335 16.23 12.99 22.16
CA LEU A 335 15.45 13.46 23.31
C LEU A 335 15.73 12.54 24.48
N PRO A 336 16.49 12.96 25.50
CA PRO A 336 16.74 12.15 26.69
C PRO A 336 15.44 11.69 27.34
N PRO A 337 15.43 10.52 28.01
CA PRO A 337 14.24 10.02 28.68
C PRO A 337 13.72 11.01 29.72
N ASP A 338 12.40 11.21 29.74
CA ASP A 338 11.73 11.96 30.81
C ASP A 338 11.66 11.07 32.06
N THR A 339 12.22 11.55 33.16
CA THR A 339 12.22 10.82 34.44
C THR A 339 10.85 10.74 35.10
N SER A 340 9.90 11.57 34.68
CA SER A 340 8.53 11.58 35.21
C SER A 340 7.61 10.62 34.43
N ASP A 341 7.51 10.77 33.13
CA ASP A 341 6.71 9.89 32.23
C ASP A 341 7.22 9.96 30.78
N ASP A 342 8.15 9.09 30.44
CA ASP A 342 8.77 9.03 29.11
C ASP A 342 7.77 8.64 28.01
N ARG A 343 6.76 7.81 28.34
CA ARG A 343 5.74 7.42 27.38
C ARG A 343 4.82 8.59 27.02
N LEU A 344 4.43 9.41 28.01
CA LEU A 344 3.66 10.62 27.76
C LEU A 344 4.48 11.62 26.95
N MET A 345 5.75 11.80 27.26
CA MET A 345 6.65 12.66 26.48
C MET A 345 6.72 12.21 25.01
N MET A 346 6.92 10.90 24.74
CA MET A 346 6.93 10.38 23.38
C MET A 346 5.59 10.59 22.65
N SER A 347 4.44 10.48 23.35
CA SER A 347 3.12 10.77 22.80
C SER A 347 2.99 12.26 22.38
N ILE A 348 3.43 13.18 23.24
CA ILE A 348 3.42 14.62 22.94
C ILE A 348 4.29 14.93 21.72
N VAL A 349 5.50 14.39 21.68
CA VAL A 349 6.44 14.60 20.56
C VAL A 349 5.87 14.08 19.24
N GLN A 350 5.23 12.91 19.24
CA GLN A 350 4.57 12.37 18.03
C GLN A 350 3.47 13.31 17.49
N LYS A 351 2.64 13.87 18.38
CA LYS A 351 1.61 14.84 18.00
C LYS A 351 2.20 16.12 17.43
N ASP A 352 3.28 16.59 18.00
CA ASP A 352 4.01 17.75 17.53
C ASP A 352 4.63 17.52 16.13
N VAL A 353 5.27 16.38 15.92
CA VAL A 353 5.83 16.02 14.61
C VAL A 353 4.74 15.82 13.57
N ALA A 354 3.63 15.18 13.94
CA ALA A 354 2.47 15.04 13.07
C ALA A 354 1.90 16.40 12.66
N ALA A 355 1.80 17.37 13.60
CA ALA A 355 1.35 18.73 13.30
C ALA A 355 2.26 19.41 12.28
N ILE A 356 3.59 19.26 12.40
CA ILE A 356 4.55 19.79 11.42
C ILE A 356 4.31 19.15 10.04
N PHE A 357 4.10 17.84 9.98
CA PHE A 357 3.83 17.14 8.71
C PHE A 357 2.54 17.62 8.05
N PHE A 358 1.47 17.85 8.85
CA PHE A 358 0.20 18.38 8.34
C PHE A 358 0.30 19.85 7.93
N ASP A 359 1.07 20.66 8.65
CA ASP A 359 1.30 22.07 8.27
C ASP A 359 2.11 22.19 6.97
N ALA A 360 2.85 21.17 6.58
CA ALA A 360 3.60 21.11 5.33
C ALA A 360 2.71 20.87 4.09
N ASP A 361 1.41 20.57 4.24
CA ASP A 361 0.48 20.30 3.12
C ASP A 361 0.26 21.52 2.19
N LYS A 362 0.71 22.70 2.57
CA LYS A 362 0.71 23.93 1.76
C LYS A 362 1.91 24.07 0.83
N TYR A 363 2.84 23.12 0.87
CA TYR A 363 4.04 23.06 0.04
C TYR A 363 4.07 21.78 -0.76
N GLU A 364 4.77 21.79 -1.89
CA GLU A 364 4.95 20.64 -2.77
C GLU A 364 6.41 20.20 -2.80
N ASP A 365 6.65 18.97 -3.21
CA ASP A 365 7.96 18.38 -3.51
C ASP A 365 9.07 18.70 -2.47
N GLU A 366 10.18 19.26 -2.93
CA GLU A 366 11.34 19.61 -2.09
C GLU A 366 11.04 20.73 -1.08
N ASP A 367 10.16 21.67 -1.42
CA ASP A 367 9.77 22.74 -0.50
C ASP A 367 9.03 22.19 0.71
N ARG A 368 8.23 21.13 0.51
CA ARG A 368 7.56 20.42 1.61
C ARG A 368 8.56 19.74 2.53
N VAL A 369 9.55 19.05 1.97
CA VAL A 369 10.64 18.40 2.74
C VAL A 369 11.46 19.45 3.50
N ASN A 370 11.85 20.53 2.84
CA ASN A 370 12.62 21.61 3.43
C ASN A 370 11.87 22.27 4.59
N PHE A 371 10.55 22.52 4.43
CA PHE A 371 9.73 23.04 5.51
C PHE A 371 9.72 22.10 6.72
N ILE A 372 9.50 20.78 6.52
CA ILE A 372 9.46 19.79 7.60
C ILE A 372 10.80 19.77 8.34
N VAL A 373 11.91 19.64 7.61
CA VAL A 373 13.26 19.58 8.19
C VAL A 373 13.56 20.85 8.99
N HIS A 374 13.31 22.02 8.40
CA HIS A 374 13.54 23.30 9.09
C HIS A 374 12.66 23.47 10.34
N ALA A 375 11.38 23.09 10.29
CA ALA A 375 10.48 23.15 11.44
C ALA A 375 10.92 22.22 12.57
N LEU A 376 11.39 21.01 12.24
CA LEU A 376 11.94 20.07 13.20
C LEU A 376 13.25 20.62 13.83
N GLU A 377 14.14 21.19 13.02
CA GLU A 377 15.35 21.85 13.51
C GLU A 377 15.04 23.02 14.44
N LEU A 378 14.13 23.89 14.09
CA LEU A 378 13.71 25.00 14.93
C LEU A 378 13.11 24.55 16.28
N LYS A 379 12.29 23.50 16.25
CA LYS A 379 11.57 23.05 17.45
C LYS A 379 12.45 22.22 18.39
N TYR A 380 13.29 21.37 17.84
CA TYR A 380 14.08 20.41 18.61
C TYR A 380 15.59 20.75 18.65
N GLY A 381 16.02 21.73 17.84
CA GLY A 381 17.35 22.37 17.89
C GLY A 381 18.49 21.38 17.72
N ASP A 382 19.57 21.59 18.49
CA ASP A 382 20.74 20.69 18.52
C ASP A 382 20.42 19.28 19.05
N ASN A 383 19.21 19.06 19.60
CA ASN A 383 18.64 17.76 19.91
C ASN A 383 18.09 17.03 18.68
N ALA A 384 17.90 17.74 17.55
CA ALA A 384 17.73 17.09 16.28
C ALA A 384 19.11 16.62 15.84
N THR A 385 19.28 15.37 15.89
CA THR A 385 20.39 14.49 15.51
C THR A 385 21.52 15.10 14.64
N LYS A 386 22.31 16.03 15.15
CA LYS A 386 23.66 16.22 14.66
C LYS A 386 24.54 15.11 15.23
N ILE A 387 25.03 14.26 14.35
CA ILE A 387 26.13 13.36 14.67
C ILE A 387 27.35 14.23 14.89
N ILE A 388 27.99 14.07 16.03
CA ILE A 388 29.35 14.54 16.23
C ILE A 388 30.31 13.52 15.63
#